data_08795a4acf9545951f912fa5c5c03fb9
#
_entry.id   08795a4acf9545951f912fa5c5c03fb9
#
_cell.length_a   1.000
_cell.length_b   1.000
_cell.length_c   1.000
_cell.angle_alpha   90.00
_cell.angle_beta   90.00
_cell.angle_gamma   90.00
#
_symmetry.space_group_name_H-M   'P 1'
#
loop_
_entity.id
_entity.type
_entity.pdbx_description
1 polymer ?
#
loop_
_entity_poly.entity_id
_entity_poly.type
_entity_poly.pdbx_seq_one_letter_code
_entity_poly.pdbx_strand_id
1 'polypeptide(L)'
;KFLKRNTRPTFHSVILAGVYDIKNLKHRIREDREHQMNSPWNIAADFPVDMSFTVEEIEGMLNEYNDEHSCVMLVRECAKTIFEYTSGYPYLVSKICKLIDERCGENWTKQGVSDAVKILLREANPLFDDLRKKITDYPELRAMLYAILFRGESYPYNPDNFAIDIGTMFGFIKEKNGQVVIANRIFETRLYNLFLSEELTNSIIYQSGERDKNQFIKNGVLDMELVLEKFMIHFHDIYGDNTNTFVEENGRRLFLLYLK
;
A
#
# COMPACT_ATOMS: atom_id res chain seq x y z
N LYS A 1 27.48 -25.76 13.39
CA LYS A 1 28.87 -26.32 13.59
C LYS A 1 29.70 -25.52 14.57
N PHE A 2 29.53 -24.18 14.69
CA PHE A 2 30.28 -23.35 15.67
C PHE A 2 29.88 -23.60 17.13
N LEU A 3 28.62 -23.89 17.41
CA LEU A 3 28.12 -24.15 18.77
C LEU A 3 28.48 -25.51 19.36
N LYS A 4 28.91 -26.47 18.53
CA LYS A 4 29.27 -27.85 19.00
C LYS A 4 30.74 -28.06 19.34
N ARG A 5 31.63 -27.11 19.04
CA ARG A 5 33.07 -27.29 19.21
C ARG A 5 33.72 -26.46 20.31
N ASN A 6 33.05 -25.50 20.88
CA ASN A 6 33.61 -24.67 21.95
C ASN A 6 32.76 -24.80 23.22
N THR A 7 33.37 -25.20 24.28
CA THR A 7 32.79 -25.26 25.63
C THR A 7 32.50 -23.87 26.23
N ARG A 8 32.95 -22.82 25.54
CA ARG A 8 32.60 -21.42 25.88
C ARG A 8 32.09 -20.73 24.63
N PRO A 9 30.78 -20.43 24.54
CA PRO A 9 30.23 -19.67 23.40
C PRO A 9 30.82 -18.25 23.41
N THR A 10 31.31 -17.80 22.26
CA THR A 10 31.90 -16.45 22.07
C THR A 10 30.83 -15.38 22.19
N PHE A 11 29.57 -15.72 21.90
CA PHE A 11 28.41 -14.82 21.97
C PHE A 11 27.28 -15.47 22.77
N HIS A 12 26.57 -14.68 23.59
CA HIS A 12 25.36 -15.13 24.28
C HIS A 12 24.17 -15.32 23.34
N SER A 13 24.06 -14.42 22.38
CA SER A 13 23.02 -14.45 21.35
C SER A 13 23.50 -13.74 20.09
N VAL A 14 22.89 -14.06 18.96
CA VAL A 14 23.09 -13.39 17.68
C VAL A 14 21.73 -12.98 17.15
N ILE A 15 21.55 -11.70 16.88
CA ILE A 15 20.38 -11.14 16.26
C ILE A 15 20.71 -10.89 14.80
N LEU A 16 19.91 -11.46 13.90
CA LEU A 16 20.04 -11.29 12.46
C LEU A 16 18.88 -10.39 12.00
N ALA A 17 19.21 -9.26 11.40
CA ALA A 17 18.23 -8.34 10.85
C ALA A 17 18.44 -8.17 9.34
N GLY A 18 17.38 -8.21 8.58
CA GLY A 18 17.43 -8.06 7.12
C GLY A 18 16.02 -8.09 6.52
N VAL A 19 15.92 -7.64 5.27
CA VAL A 19 14.66 -7.63 4.53
C VAL A 19 14.25 -9.05 4.10
N TYR A 20 15.23 -9.94 3.87
CA TYR A 20 14.97 -11.31 3.44
C TYR A 20 15.13 -12.28 4.60
N ASP A 21 14.24 -13.28 4.68
CA ASP A 21 14.46 -14.39 5.59
C ASP A 21 15.81 -15.07 5.28
N ILE A 22 16.67 -15.04 6.29
CA ILE A 22 18.03 -15.60 6.19
C ILE A 22 17.98 -17.11 5.88
N LYS A 23 16.91 -17.78 6.27
CA LYS A 23 16.67 -19.19 5.92
C LYS A 23 16.59 -19.38 4.40
N ASN A 24 16.02 -18.42 3.69
CA ASN A 24 15.78 -18.45 2.24
C ASN A 24 16.87 -17.74 1.41
N LEU A 25 17.81 -17.02 2.03
CA LEU A 25 18.85 -16.26 1.33
C LEU A 25 19.76 -17.14 0.45
N LYS A 26 19.89 -18.42 0.78
CA LYS A 26 20.74 -19.37 0.04
C LYS A 26 20.18 -19.74 -1.34
N HIS A 27 18.87 -19.72 -1.53
CA HIS A 27 18.28 -20.05 -2.83
C HIS A 27 18.59 -19.03 -3.93
N ARG A 28 18.90 -17.78 -3.56
CA ARG A 28 19.23 -16.71 -4.52
C ARG A 28 20.71 -16.49 -4.80
N ILE A 29 21.60 -16.92 -3.89
CA ILE A 29 23.04 -16.63 -4.00
C ILE A 29 23.82 -17.76 -4.71
N ARG A 30 23.23 -18.94 -4.87
CA ARG A 30 23.91 -20.11 -5.45
C ARG A 30 22.97 -20.88 -6.37
N GLU A 31 22.90 -20.47 -7.62
CA GLU A 31 22.32 -21.29 -8.70
C GLU A 31 23.13 -22.56 -9.01
N ASP A 32 24.34 -22.73 -8.47
CA ASP A 32 25.32 -23.70 -8.92
C ASP A 32 25.84 -24.68 -7.86
N ARG A 33 25.05 -25.15 -6.88
CA ARG A 33 25.50 -26.38 -6.15
C ARG A 33 24.33 -27.13 -5.51
N GLU A 34 24.26 -28.41 -5.94
CA GLU A 34 23.42 -29.48 -5.44
C GLU A 34 23.39 -29.62 -3.90
N HIS A 35 22.21 -29.83 -3.35
CA HIS A 35 21.92 -30.57 -2.12
C HIS A 35 22.61 -30.16 -0.81
N GLN A 36 22.40 -28.98 -0.29
CA GLN A 36 22.51 -28.75 1.14
C GLN A 36 21.28 -28.00 1.68
N MET A 37 20.25 -28.78 2.00
CA MET A 37 18.96 -28.29 2.53
C MET A 37 19.02 -27.75 3.96
N ASN A 38 20.15 -27.73 4.64
CA ASN A 38 20.25 -27.32 6.03
C ASN A 38 21.10 -26.06 6.18
N SER A 39 20.43 -24.91 6.24
CA SER A 39 21.05 -23.68 6.73
C SER A 39 21.42 -23.84 8.22
N PRO A 40 22.61 -23.41 8.68
CA PRO A 40 22.92 -23.38 10.10
C PRO A 40 21.97 -22.47 10.91
N TRP A 41 21.18 -21.66 10.23
CA TRP A 41 20.21 -20.73 10.79
C TRP A 41 18.78 -21.30 10.88
N ASN A 42 18.54 -22.54 10.47
CA ASN A 42 17.23 -23.21 10.59
C ASN A 42 16.75 -23.35 12.05
N ILE A 43 17.62 -23.13 13.01
CA ILE A 43 17.33 -23.14 14.45
C ILE A 43 17.12 -21.71 15.01
N ALA A 44 17.20 -20.69 14.18
CA ALA A 44 16.91 -19.33 14.62
C ALA A 44 15.42 -19.23 15.02
N ALA A 45 15.16 -18.67 16.20
CA ALA A 45 13.81 -18.32 16.60
C ALA A 45 13.38 -17.06 15.84
N ASP A 46 12.16 -17.07 15.36
CA ASP A 46 11.57 -15.88 14.78
C ASP A 46 11.32 -14.84 15.87
N PHE A 47 11.49 -13.59 15.53
CA PHE A 47 11.21 -12.46 16.42
C PHE A 47 10.02 -11.68 15.86
N PRO A 48 8.79 -12.17 16.09
CA PRO A 48 7.58 -11.57 15.52
C PRO A 48 7.25 -10.30 16.31
N VAL A 49 7.72 -9.16 15.82
CA VAL A 49 7.35 -7.85 16.35
C VAL A 49 6.56 -7.12 15.30
N ASP A 50 5.30 -6.84 15.59
CA ASP A 50 4.54 -5.86 14.80
C ASP A 50 5.03 -4.47 15.19
N MET A 51 5.63 -3.79 14.22
CA MET A 51 6.16 -2.42 14.38
C MET A 51 5.13 -1.36 14.01
N SER A 52 3.90 -1.77 13.65
CA SER A 52 2.84 -0.84 13.31
C SER A 52 2.31 -0.13 14.55
N PHE A 53 2.14 1.18 14.47
CA PHE A 53 1.52 1.96 15.55
C PHE A 53 0.02 1.69 15.63
N THR A 54 -0.49 1.59 16.84
CA THR A 54 -1.92 1.66 17.14
C THR A 54 -2.41 3.11 17.10
N VAL A 55 -3.72 3.32 17.14
CA VAL A 55 -4.30 4.68 17.24
C VAL A 55 -3.84 5.35 18.52
N GLU A 56 -3.78 4.62 19.62
CA GLU A 56 -3.38 5.10 20.96
C GLU A 56 -1.91 5.52 20.98
N GLU A 57 -1.02 4.80 20.30
CA GLU A 57 0.40 5.16 20.20
C GLU A 57 0.60 6.40 19.34
N ILE A 58 -0.14 6.54 18.23
CA ILE A 58 -0.14 7.78 17.43
C ILE A 58 -0.69 8.95 18.26
N GLU A 59 -1.76 8.73 19.04
CA GLU A 59 -2.34 9.73 19.93
C GLU A 59 -1.33 10.18 21.00
N GLY A 60 -0.58 9.24 21.59
CA GLY A 60 0.52 9.52 22.52
C GLY A 60 1.60 10.40 21.90
N MET A 61 2.10 10.03 20.74
CA MET A 61 3.11 10.78 20.00
C MET A 61 2.63 12.21 19.62
N LEU A 62 1.37 12.36 19.21
CA LEU A 62 0.81 13.67 18.87
C LEU A 62 0.58 14.53 20.11
N ASN A 63 0.25 13.95 21.27
CA ASN A 63 0.15 14.69 22.55
C ASN A 63 1.51 15.27 22.95
N GLU A 64 2.60 14.46 22.88
CA GLU A 64 3.95 14.94 23.17
C GLU A 64 4.32 16.11 22.26
N TYR A 65 4.07 15.99 20.95
CA TYR A 65 4.31 17.08 20.02
C TYR A 65 3.48 18.33 20.33
N ASN A 66 2.19 18.17 20.67
CA ASN A 66 1.31 19.27 21.02
C ASN A 66 1.74 20.02 22.29
N ASP A 67 2.24 19.28 23.30
CA ASP A 67 2.73 19.85 24.54
C ASP A 67 4.02 20.67 24.31
N GLU A 68 4.88 20.23 23.40
CA GLU A 68 6.12 20.94 23.07
C GLU A 68 5.89 22.20 22.20
N HIS A 69 4.92 22.16 21.27
CA HIS A 69 4.72 23.20 20.27
C HIS A 69 3.49 24.09 20.53
N SER A 70 2.68 23.74 21.54
CA SER A 70 1.44 24.46 21.90
C SER A 70 0.49 24.66 20.70
N CYS A 71 0.35 23.65 19.85
CA CYS A 71 -0.50 23.65 18.67
C CYS A 71 -1.97 23.54 19.05
N VAL A 72 -2.86 24.09 18.21
CA VAL A 72 -4.29 23.79 18.31
C VAL A 72 -4.58 22.50 17.52
N MET A 73 -4.58 21.36 18.23
CA MET A 73 -4.70 20.05 17.60
C MET A 73 -5.87 19.25 18.16
N LEU A 74 -6.66 18.66 17.26
CA LEU A 74 -7.66 17.64 17.63
C LEU A 74 -6.98 16.27 17.61
N VAL A 75 -6.12 16.02 18.63
CA VAL A 75 -5.18 14.90 18.69
C VAL A 75 -5.82 13.56 18.30
N ARG A 76 -6.90 13.19 18.99
CA ARG A 76 -7.57 11.89 18.75
C ARG A 76 -8.16 11.76 17.33
N GLU A 77 -8.66 12.86 16.79
CA GLU A 77 -9.22 12.89 15.45
C GLU A 77 -8.14 12.77 14.38
N CYS A 78 -7.02 13.47 14.57
CA CYS A 78 -5.84 13.37 13.74
C CYS A 78 -5.25 11.94 13.79
N ALA A 79 -5.06 11.38 14.99
CA ALA A 79 -4.51 10.03 15.17
C ALA A 79 -5.35 8.97 14.44
N LYS A 80 -6.68 9.01 14.60
CA LYS A 80 -7.59 8.10 13.88
C LYS A 80 -7.48 8.28 12.37
N THR A 81 -7.47 9.51 11.88
CA THR A 81 -7.41 9.78 10.44
C THR A 81 -6.06 9.34 9.85
N ILE A 82 -4.96 9.59 10.55
CA ILE A 82 -3.63 9.10 10.16
C ILE A 82 -3.63 7.57 10.10
N PHE A 83 -4.19 6.91 11.12
CA PHE A 83 -4.27 5.44 11.16
C PHE A 83 -5.13 4.88 10.02
N GLU A 84 -6.27 5.50 9.69
CA GLU A 84 -7.13 5.10 8.57
C GLU A 84 -6.39 5.07 7.23
N TYR A 85 -5.44 5.99 7.00
CA TYR A 85 -4.64 6.02 5.79
C TYR A 85 -3.43 5.07 5.83
N THR A 86 -2.79 4.94 7.00
CA THR A 86 -1.48 4.30 7.14
C THR A 86 -1.54 2.89 7.70
N SER A 87 -2.65 2.51 8.35
CA SER A 87 -2.75 1.30 9.19
C SER A 87 -1.58 1.21 10.19
N GLY A 88 -1.11 2.34 10.70
CA GLY A 88 -0.01 2.42 11.65
C GLY A 88 1.39 2.23 11.06
N TYR A 89 1.56 2.15 9.74
CA TYR A 89 2.88 1.95 9.12
C TYR A 89 3.84 3.09 9.51
N PRO A 90 4.93 2.84 10.25
CA PRO A 90 5.70 3.88 10.96
C PRO A 90 6.21 4.99 10.07
N TYR A 91 6.80 4.63 8.92
CA TYR A 91 7.30 5.62 7.97
C TYR A 91 6.20 6.54 7.44
N LEU A 92 5.02 5.98 7.12
CA LEU A 92 3.89 6.77 6.60
C LEU A 92 3.30 7.68 7.68
N VAL A 93 3.19 7.20 8.91
CA VAL A 93 2.76 8.01 10.07
C VAL A 93 3.69 9.20 10.25
N SER A 94 4.99 8.96 10.39
CA SER A 94 6.00 10.00 10.56
C SER A 94 6.02 10.99 9.37
N LYS A 95 5.93 10.47 8.14
CA LYS A 95 5.97 11.31 6.94
C LYS A 95 4.73 12.22 6.82
N ILE A 96 3.53 11.73 7.19
CA ILE A 96 2.32 12.55 7.21
C ILE A 96 2.44 13.66 8.26
N CYS A 97 2.85 13.33 9.49
CA CYS A 97 3.06 14.32 10.54
C CYS A 97 4.05 15.41 10.09
N LYS A 98 5.18 15.01 9.51
CA LYS A 98 6.16 15.93 8.96
C LYS A 98 5.58 16.83 7.86
N LEU A 99 4.74 16.30 6.98
CA LEU A 99 4.11 17.10 5.91
C LEU A 99 3.09 18.09 6.46
N ILE A 100 2.35 17.74 7.52
CA ILE A 100 1.42 18.66 8.17
C ILE A 100 2.22 19.82 8.77
N ASP A 101 3.27 19.53 9.49
CA ASP A 101 4.13 20.51 10.13
C ASP A 101 4.79 21.47 9.10
N GLU A 102 5.53 20.90 8.13
CA GLU A 102 6.35 21.68 7.20
C GLU A 102 5.58 22.31 6.03
N ARG A 103 4.44 21.73 5.59
CA ARG A 103 3.85 22.07 4.29
C ARG A 103 2.35 22.32 4.29
N CYS A 104 1.64 21.97 5.36
CA CYS A 104 0.22 22.20 5.49
C CYS A 104 -0.11 23.30 6.52
N GLY A 105 0.87 24.13 6.89
CA GLY A 105 0.70 25.24 7.82
C GLY A 105 0.23 24.80 9.20
N GLU A 106 0.75 23.69 9.69
CA GLU A 106 0.41 23.10 10.99
C GLU A 106 -1.11 22.86 11.17
N ASN A 107 -1.79 22.55 10.08
CA ASN A 107 -3.23 22.28 10.11
C ASN A 107 -3.52 20.87 10.65
N TRP A 108 -3.50 20.74 11.99
CA TRP A 108 -3.73 19.47 12.69
C TRP A 108 -5.24 19.15 12.80
N THR A 109 -5.87 18.96 11.63
CA THR A 109 -7.27 18.55 11.45
C THR A 109 -7.37 17.41 10.46
N LYS A 110 -8.54 16.78 10.34
CA LYS A 110 -8.79 15.78 9.27
C LYS A 110 -8.45 16.31 7.88
N GLN A 111 -8.76 17.59 7.63
CA GLN A 111 -8.46 18.20 6.33
C GLN A 111 -6.95 18.31 6.11
N GLY A 112 -6.20 18.77 7.11
CA GLY A 112 -4.73 18.85 7.04
C GLY A 112 -4.08 17.49 6.83
N VAL A 113 -4.55 16.43 7.51
CA VAL A 113 -4.12 15.05 7.24
C VAL A 113 -4.40 14.65 5.79
N SER A 114 -5.62 14.93 5.30
CA SER A 114 -5.98 14.62 3.90
C SER A 114 -5.09 15.36 2.90
N ASP A 115 -4.76 16.61 3.15
CA ASP A 115 -3.91 17.41 2.28
C ASP A 115 -2.44 16.93 2.31
N ALA A 116 -1.93 16.55 3.49
CA ALA A 116 -0.63 15.89 3.62
C ALA A 116 -0.57 14.57 2.85
N VAL A 117 -1.62 13.75 2.89
CA VAL A 117 -1.71 12.52 2.11
C VAL A 117 -1.71 12.81 0.61
N LYS A 118 -2.43 13.84 0.13
CA LYS A 118 -2.39 14.24 -1.29
C LYS A 118 -0.99 14.66 -1.73
N ILE A 119 -0.27 15.41 -0.87
CA ILE A 119 1.12 15.80 -1.13
C ILE A 119 2.01 14.55 -1.20
N LEU A 120 1.93 13.67 -0.20
CA LEU A 120 2.68 12.41 -0.15
C LEU A 120 2.48 11.55 -1.40
N LEU A 121 1.24 11.42 -1.85
CA LEU A 121 0.91 10.64 -3.04
C LEU A 121 1.46 11.22 -4.36
N ARG A 122 1.85 12.50 -4.38
CA ARG A 122 2.43 13.17 -5.55
C ARG A 122 3.96 13.23 -5.52
N GLU A 123 4.56 13.09 -4.34
CA GLU A 123 6.01 13.15 -4.20
C GLU A 123 6.72 11.94 -4.82
N ALA A 124 7.90 12.18 -5.37
CA ALA A 124 8.89 11.13 -5.58
C ALA A 124 9.38 10.66 -4.20
N ASN A 125 9.21 9.37 -3.91
CA ASN A 125 9.47 8.81 -2.59
C ASN A 125 10.12 7.43 -2.74
N PRO A 126 11.25 7.18 -2.06
CA PRO A 126 11.93 5.88 -2.14
C PRO A 126 11.04 4.68 -1.82
N LEU A 127 10.06 4.83 -0.89
CA LEU A 127 9.11 3.78 -0.58
C LEU A 127 8.24 3.41 -1.79
N PHE A 128 7.77 4.41 -2.54
CA PHE A 128 6.96 4.18 -3.74
C PHE A 128 7.78 3.71 -4.94
N ASP A 129 9.04 4.14 -5.03
CA ASP A 129 9.95 3.63 -6.05
C ASP A 129 10.28 2.16 -5.80
N ASP A 130 10.46 1.76 -4.54
CA ASP A 130 10.65 0.37 -4.17
C ASP A 130 9.38 -0.46 -4.44
N LEU A 131 8.19 0.04 -4.08
CA LEU A 131 6.91 -0.59 -4.42
C LEU A 131 6.80 -0.87 -5.92
N ARG A 132 7.06 0.14 -6.76
CA ARG A 132 7.03 0.01 -8.22
C ARG A 132 8.02 -1.03 -8.72
N LYS A 133 9.26 -0.95 -8.23
CA LYS A 133 10.31 -1.90 -8.60
C LYS A 133 9.92 -3.33 -8.25
N LYS A 134 9.41 -3.58 -7.04
CA LYS A 134 9.01 -4.92 -6.61
C LYS A 134 7.84 -5.47 -7.42
N ILE A 135 6.87 -4.64 -7.76
CA ILE A 135 5.76 -5.04 -8.64
C ILE A 135 6.26 -5.40 -10.05
N THR A 136 7.28 -4.70 -10.53
CA THR A 136 7.90 -5.02 -11.83
C THR A 136 8.75 -6.28 -11.77
N ASP A 137 9.50 -6.47 -10.67
CA ASP A 137 10.41 -7.61 -10.49
C ASP A 137 9.66 -8.93 -10.19
N TYR A 138 8.41 -8.85 -9.68
CA TYR A 138 7.60 -10.01 -9.27
C TYR A 138 6.23 -10.03 -9.98
N PRO A 139 6.15 -10.63 -11.18
CA PRO A 139 4.92 -10.68 -11.98
C PRO A 139 3.73 -11.34 -11.27
N GLU A 140 3.98 -12.36 -10.45
CA GLU A 140 2.94 -13.06 -9.68
C GLU A 140 2.32 -12.14 -8.61
N LEU A 141 3.16 -11.36 -7.91
CA LEU A 141 2.69 -10.35 -6.97
C LEU A 141 1.86 -9.27 -7.69
N ARG A 142 2.36 -8.81 -8.86
CA ARG A 142 1.64 -7.84 -9.70
C ARG A 142 0.26 -8.35 -10.08
N ALA A 143 0.17 -9.59 -10.59
CA ALA A 143 -1.08 -10.21 -11.02
C ALA A 143 -2.07 -10.34 -9.85
N MET A 144 -1.62 -10.78 -8.68
CA MET A 144 -2.44 -10.89 -7.48
C MET A 144 -2.97 -9.52 -7.02
N LEU A 145 -2.11 -8.51 -6.93
CA LEU A 145 -2.52 -7.15 -6.53
C LEU A 145 -3.52 -6.56 -7.53
N TYR A 146 -3.32 -6.77 -8.82
CA TYR A 146 -4.26 -6.35 -9.86
C TYR A 146 -5.62 -7.04 -9.69
N ALA A 147 -5.63 -8.35 -9.47
CA ALA A 147 -6.85 -9.13 -9.28
C ALA A 147 -7.63 -8.68 -8.02
N ILE A 148 -6.95 -8.42 -6.91
CA ILE A 148 -7.57 -7.88 -5.69
C ILE A 148 -8.21 -6.52 -5.98
N LEU A 149 -7.50 -5.61 -6.65
CA LEU A 149 -7.96 -4.23 -6.86
C LEU A 149 -9.07 -4.09 -7.92
N PHE A 150 -8.91 -4.76 -9.05
CA PHE A 150 -9.81 -4.54 -10.19
C PHE A 150 -10.83 -5.65 -10.40
N ARG A 151 -10.50 -6.90 -10.04
CA ARG A 151 -11.43 -8.03 -10.15
C ARG A 151 -12.21 -8.31 -8.88
N GLY A 152 -11.80 -7.71 -7.76
CA GLY A 152 -12.41 -8.01 -6.46
C GLY A 152 -12.15 -9.43 -5.99
N GLU A 153 -11.10 -10.09 -6.51
CA GLU A 153 -10.73 -11.44 -6.11
C GLU A 153 -10.24 -11.47 -4.66
N SER A 154 -10.61 -12.52 -3.95
CA SER A 154 -10.19 -12.78 -2.58
C SER A 154 -9.21 -13.94 -2.56
N TYR A 155 -8.08 -13.74 -1.92
CA TYR A 155 -7.02 -14.74 -1.79
C TYR A 155 -6.92 -15.17 -0.32
N PRO A 156 -7.13 -16.47 0.00
CA PRO A 156 -6.82 -16.98 1.33
C PRO A 156 -5.34 -16.74 1.66
N TYR A 157 -5.07 -16.28 2.88
CA TYR A 157 -3.69 -16.06 3.30
C TYR A 157 -2.97 -17.39 3.47
N ASN A 158 -1.92 -17.60 2.69
CA ASN A 158 -1.05 -18.76 2.76
C ASN A 158 0.41 -18.30 2.59
N PRO A 159 1.26 -18.40 3.65
CA PRO A 159 2.65 -17.97 3.58
C PRO A 159 3.51 -18.82 2.62
N ASP A 160 3.06 -20.04 2.25
CA ASP A 160 3.76 -20.87 1.26
C ASP A 160 3.53 -20.38 -0.19
N ASN A 161 2.59 -19.47 -0.41
CA ASN A 161 2.40 -18.83 -1.70
C ASN A 161 3.43 -17.74 -1.91
N PHE A 162 4.22 -17.86 -2.98
CA PHE A 162 5.34 -16.97 -3.27
C PHE A 162 4.92 -15.48 -3.39
N ALA A 163 3.81 -15.18 -4.04
CA ALA A 163 3.33 -13.81 -4.17
C ALA A 163 2.90 -13.22 -2.81
N ILE A 164 2.27 -14.05 -1.97
CA ILE A 164 1.85 -13.67 -0.61
C ILE A 164 3.07 -13.46 0.29
N ASP A 165 4.03 -14.40 0.25
CA ASP A 165 5.28 -14.29 1.02
C ASP A 165 6.03 -13.00 0.67
N ILE A 166 6.26 -12.74 -0.61
CA ILE A 166 6.92 -11.52 -1.10
C ILE A 166 6.14 -10.26 -0.73
N GLY A 167 4.83 -10.24 -0.95
CA GLY A 167 3.99 -9.09 -0.64
C GLY A 167 3.95 -8.77 0.85
N THR A 168 3.93 -9.78 1.70
CA THR A 168 3.98 -9.65 3.17
C THR A 168 5.36 -9.20 3.63
N MET A 169 6.43 -9.80 3.09
CA MET A 169 7.82 -9.45 3.41
C MET A 169 8.13 -7.97 3.14
N PHE A 170 7.61 -7.40 2.06
CA PHE A 170 7.75 -5.97 1.75
C PHE A 170 6.68 -5.08 2.40
N GLY A 171 5.75 -5.64 3.15
CA GLY A 171 4.69 -4.91 3.85
C GLY A 171 3.65 -4.29 2.92
N PHE A 172 3.48 -4.77 1.68
CA PHE A 172 2.48 -4.28 0.73
C PHE A 172 1.11 -4.88 0.96
N ILE A 173 1.08 -6.09 1.51
CA ILE A 173 -0.13 -6.81 1.91
C ILE A 173 -0.03 -7.27 3.35
N LYS A 174 -1.17 -7.59 3.94
CA LYS A 174 -1.29 -8.20 5.25
C LYS A 174 -2.42 -9.21 5.28
N GLU A 175 -2.41 -10.06 6.30
CA GLU A 175 -3.53 -10.94 6.61
C GLU A 175 -4.60 -10.16 7.36
N LYS A 176 -5.86 -10.36 6.97
CA LYS A 176 -7.03 -9.89 7.70
C LYS A 176 -8.14 -10.91 7.57
N ASN A 177 -8.55 -11.51 8.69
CA ASN A 177 -9.61 -12.53 8.74
C ASN A 177 -9.35 -13.73 7.80
N GLY A 178 -8.10 -14.20 7.73
CA GLY A 178 -7.69 -15.31 6.88
C GLY A 178 -7.54 -14.94 5.39
N GLN A 179 -7.70 -13.68 5.03
CA GLN A 179 -7.62 -13.21 3.65
C GLN A 179 -6.47 -12.22 3.45
N VAL A 180 -5.93 -12.20 2.24
CA VAL A 180 -4.95 -11.22 1.81
C VAL A 180 -5.64 -9.88 1.54
N VAL A 181 -5.16 -8.82 2.18
CA VAL A 181 -5.60 -7.45 1.90
C VAL A 181 -4.38 -6.54 1.69
N ILE A 182 -4.57 -5.45 0.97
CA ILE A 182 -3.53 -4.43 0.83
C ILE A 182 -3.27 -3.79 2.19
N ALA A 183 -2.02 -3.60 2.55
CA ALA A 183 -1.60 -3.27 3.90
C ALA A 183 -2.19 -1.96 4.43
N ASN A 184 -2.35 -0.96 3.56
CA ASN A 184 -2.91 0.33 3.93
C ASN A 184 -3.48 1.08 2.71
N ARG A 185 -4.29 2.12 2.98
CA ARG A 185 -4.98 2.90 1.95
C ARG A 185 -4.02 3.70 1.06
N ILE A 186 -2.85 4.09 1.55
CA ILE A 186 -1.84 4.82 0.75
C ILE A 186 -1.25 3.89 -0.31
N PHE A 187 -0.88 2.66 0.05
CA PHE A 187 -0.42 1.67 -0.93
C PHE A 187 -1.52 1.32 -1.94
N GLU A 188 -2.75 1.14 -1.47
CA GLU A 188 -3.90 0.90 -2.34
C GLU A 188 -4.05 2.00 -3.40
N THR A 189 -4.03 3.27 -2.97
CA THR A 189 -4.13 4.42 -3.88
C THR A 189 -2.94 4.50 -4.85
N ARG A 190 -1.72 4.22 -4.39
CA ARG A 190 -0.54 4.20 -5.27
C ARG A 190 -0.60 3.08 -6.29
N LEU A 191 -1.10 1.91 -5.91
CA LEU A 191 -1.29 0.77 -6.82
C LEU A 191 -2.33 1.08 -7.90
N TYR A 192 -3.49 1.65 -7.51
CA TYR A 192 -4.46 2.14 -8.49
C TYR A 192 -3.83 3.14 -9.46
N ASN A 193 -3.10 4.12 -8.93
CA ASN A 193 -2.43 5.11 -9.77
C ASN A 193 -1.38 4.48 -10.71
N LEU A 194 -0.62 3.50 -10.24
CA LEU A 194 0.37 2.79 -11.04
C LEU A 194 -0.29 2.04 -12.20
N PHE A 195 -1.25 1.18 -11.90
CA PHE A 195 -1.92 0.36 -12.91
C PHE A 195 -2.71 1.20 -13.92
N LEU A 196 -3.43 2.23 -13.46
CA LEU A 196 -4.18 3.10 -14.36
C LEU A 196 -3.27 3.98 -15.22
N SER A 197 -2.09 4.40 -14.73
CA SER A 197 -1.17 5.26 -15.49
C SER A 197 -0.66 4.60 -16.77
N GLU A 198 -0.60 3.28 -16.79
CA GLU A 198 -0.18 2.54 -17.98
C GLU A 198 -1.22 2.59 -19.11
N GLU A 199 -2.47 2.84 -18.78
CA GLU A 199 -3.59 2.88 -19.73
C GLU A 199 -4.03 4.30 -20.14
N LEU A 200 -3.67 5.32 -19.32
CA LEU A 200 -4.16 6.69 -19.51
C LEU A 200 -3.90 7.27 -20.90
N THR A 201 -2.73 7.01 -21.46
CA THR A 201 -2.26 7.67 -22.69
C THR A 201 -3.13 7.37 -23.91
N ASN A 202 -3.80 6.21 -23.94
CA ASN A 202 -4.57 5.71 -25.07
C ASN A 202 -6.07 5.54 -24.76
N SER A 203 -6.54 5.95 -23.59
CA SER A 203 -7.91 5.69 -23.16
C SER A 203 -8.88 6.79 -23.61
N ILE A 204 -9.79 6.44 -24.53
CA ILE A 204 -10.86 7.34 -24.99
C ILE A 204 -11.80 7.69 -23.82
N ILE A 205 -12.10 6.75 -22.94
CA ILE A 205 -12.98 6.98 -21.78
C ILE A 205 -12.36 7.98 -20.79
N TYR A 206 -11.04 7.95 -20.61
CA TYR A 206 -10.32 8.95 -19.80
C TYR A 206 -10.49 10.36 -20.40
N GLN A 207 -10.30 10.50 -21.72
CA GLN A 207 -10.48 11.78 -22.42
C GLN A 207 -11.91 12.31 -22.31
N SER A 208 -12.90 11.43 -22.25
CA SER A 208 -14.30 11.80 -22.04
C SER A 208 -14.53 12.33 -20.61
N GLY A 209 -13.97 11.66 -19.59
CA GLY A 209 -14.01 12.14 -18.20
C GLY A 209 -13.36 13.49 -18.02
N GLU A 210 -12.19 13.73 -18.64
CA GLU A 210 -11.51 15.04 -18.63
C GLU A 210 -12.36 16.18 -19.20
N ARG A 211 -13.18 15.91 -20.20
CA ARG A 211 -14.10 16.91 -20.77
C ARG A 211 -15.26 17.24 -19.84
N ASP A 212 -15.76 16.24 -19.11
CA ASP A 212 -16.96 16.39 -18.29
C ASP A 212 -16.69 16.78 -16.84
N LYS A 213 -15.47 16.64 -16.35
CA LYS A 213 -15.13 16.80 -14.92
C LYS A 213 -15.57 18.11 -14.28
N ASN A 214 -15.59 19.20 -15.05
CA ASN A 214 -16.01 20.52 -14.55
C ASN A 214 -17.51 20.58 -14.20
N GLN A 215 -18.33 19.65 -14.69
CA GLN A 215 -19.76 19.56 -14.43
C GLN A 215 -20.09 18.77 -13.17
N PHE A 216 -19.13 17.97 -12.67
CA PHE A 216 -19.36 17.02 -11.59
C PHE A 216 -19.39 17.65 -10.19
N ILE A 217 -18.89 18.86 -10.05
CA ILE A 217 -18.88 19.56 -8.76
C ILE A 217 -19.92 20.66 -8.77
N LYS A 218 -20.97 20.53 -7.94
CA LYS A 218 -21.98 21.54 -7.72
C LYS A 218 -21.93 22.04 -6.27
N ASN A 219 -21.74 23.32 -6.07
CA ASN A 219 -21.64 23.94 -4.73
C ASN A 219 -20.58 23.27 -3.81
N GLY A 220 -19.46 22.84 -4.38
CA GLY A 220 -18.38 22.17 -3.65
C GLY A 220 -18.63 20.69 -3.31
N VAL A 221 -19.75 20.12 -3.77
CA VAL A 221 -20.11 18.72 -3.57
C VAL A 221 -20.04 17.96 -4.89
N LEU A 222 -19.47 16.75 -4.86
CA LEU A 222 -19.43 15.87 -6.02
C LEU A 222 -20.83 15.29 -6.29
N ASP A 223 -21.37 15.57 -7.48
CA ASP A 223 -22.63 15.00 -7.99
C ASP A 223 -22.38 13.62 -8.59
N MET A 224 -22.43 12.60 -7.74
CA MET A 224 -22.11 11.22 -8.13
C MET A 224 -23.14 10.62 -9.10
N GLU A 225 -24.40 11.06 -9.03
CA GLU A 225 -25.45 10.65 -9.95
C GLU A 225 -25.13 11.11 -11.38
N LEU A 226 -24.75 12.39 -11.54
CA LEU A 226 -24.33 12.94 -12.81
C LEU A 226 -23.05 12.26 -13.34
N VAL A 227 -22.10 11.94 -12.47
CA VAL A 227 -20.89 11.20 -12.85
C VAL A 227 -21.24 9.84 -13.45
N LEU A 228 -22.12 9.09 -12.79
CA LEU A 228 -22.56 7.76 -13.25
C LEU A 228 -23.35 7.85 -14.56
N GLU A 229 -24.27 8.80 -14.66
CA GLU A 229 -25.06 9.05 -15.89
C GLU A 229 -24.14 9.32 -17.08
N LYS A 230 -23.21 10.25 -16.94
CA LYS A 230 -22.25 10.61 -18.01
C LYS A 230 -21.32 9.47 -18.36
N PHE A 231 -20.83 8.74 -17.35
CA PHE A 231 -20.02 7.55 -17.58
C PHE A 231 -20.78 6.50 -18.41
N MET A 232 -22.02 6.23 -18.07
CA MET A 232 -22.85 5.24 -18.80
C MET A 232 -23.09 5.65 -20.24
N ILE A 233 -23.34 6.94 -20.49
CA ILE A 233 -23.50 7.47 -21.86
C ILE A 233 -22.21 7.25 -22.66
N HIS A 234 -21.04 7.68 -22.15
CA HIS A 234 -19.79 7.51 -22.85
C HIS A 234 -19.38 6.04 -23.00
N PHE A 235 -19.68 5.23 -21.98
CA PHE A 235 -19.43 3.79 -22.04
C PHE A 235 -20.22 3.15 -23.19
N HIS A 236 -21.52 3.47 -23.30
CA HIS A 236 -22.38 2.99 -24.37
C HIS A 236 -21.92 3.48 -25.75
N ASP A 237 -21.55 4.75 -25.89
CA ASP A 237 -21.08 5.35 -27.14
C ASP A 237 -19.78 4.71 -27.64
N ILE A 238 -18.87 4.31 -26.72
CA ILE A 238 -17.56 3.76 -27.06
C ILE A 238 -17.62 2.26 -27.31
N TYR A 239 -18.37 1.53 -26.48
CA TYR A 239 -18.35 0.05 -26.47
C TYR A 239 -19.64 -0.59 -26.98
N GLY A 240 -20.72 0.18 -27.17
CA GLY A 240 -22.02 -0.28 -27.69
C GLY A 240 -22.74 -1.25 -26.74
N ASP A 241 -23.75 -1.92 -27.27
CA ASP A 241 -24.54 -2.93 -26.52
C ASP A 241 -23.89 -4.32 -26.42
N ASN A 242 -22.59 -4.42 -26.66
CA ASN A 242 -21.85 -5.67 -26.55
C ASN A 242 -21.71 -6.13 -25.09
N THR A 243 -22.85 -6.52 -24.51
CA THR A 243 -22.96 -7.02 -23.13
C THR A 243 -22.19 -8.32 -22.87
N ASN A 244 -21.81 -9.05 -23.93
CA ASN A 244 -21.10 -10.33 -23.82
C ASN A 244 -19.63 -10.22 -23.40
N THR A 245 -19.04 -9.02 -23.40
CA THR A 245 -17.65 -8.76 -22.99
C THR A 245 -17.55 -7.87 -21.76
N PHE A 246 -18.68 -7.45 -21.20
CA PHE A 246 -18.68 -6.65 -19.99
C PHE A 246 -18.43 -7.53 -18.77
N VAL A 247 -17.17 -7.70 -18.44
CA VAL A 247 -16.75 -8.28 -17.17
C VAL A 247 -16.71 -7.14 -16.15
N GLU A 248 -17.13 -7.38 -14.91
CA GLU A 248 -17.11 -6.42 -13.80
C GLU A 248 -15.75 -5.69 -13.68
N GLU A 249 -14.67 -6.41 -13.92
CA GLU A 249 -13.31 -5.88 -13.99
C GLU A 249 -13.17 -4.71 -14.97
N ASN A 250 -13.68 -4.86 -16.18
CA ASN A 250 -13.60 -3.83 -17.21
C ASN A 250 -14.43 -2.60 -16.82
N GLY A 251 -15.62 -2.79 -16.28
CA GLY A 251 -16.48 -1.71 -15.79
C GLY A 251 -15.80 -0.91 -14.69
N ARG A 252 -15.28 -1.58 -13.67
CA ARG A 252 -14.57 -0.92 -12.57
C ARG A 252 -13.35 -0.15 -13.06
N ARG A 253 -12.53 -0.75 -13.90
CA ARG A 253 -11.34 -0.12 -14.47
C ARG A 253 -11.66 1.10 -15.31
N LEU A 254 -12.62 0.99 -16.22
CA LEU A 254 -13.03 2.09 -17.11
C LEU A 254 -13.68 3.24 -16.32
N PHE A 255 -14.47 2.91 -15.30
CA PHE A 255 -15.04 3.92 -14.40
C PHE A 255 -13.97 4.68 -13.62
N LEU A 256 -12.95 3.98 -13.10
CA LEU A 256 -11.81 4.62 -12.43
C LEU A 256 -10.97 5.48 -13.38
N LEU A 257 -10.81 5.06 -14.65
CA LEU A 257 -10.15 5.87 -15.67
C LEU A 257 -10.97 7.14 -16.00
N TYR A 258 -12.29 7.03 -16.05
CA TYR A 258 -13.19 8.15 -16.31
C TYR A 258 -13.15 9.20 -15.17
N LEU A 259 -13.01 8.76 -13.92
CA LEU A 259 -12.94 9.61 -12.75
C LEU A 259 -11.57 10.28 -12.52
N LYS A 260 -10.52 9.83 -13.16
CA LYS A 260 -9.16 10.30 -12.94
C LYS A 260 -8.88 11.62 -13.66
#